data_2aa502d537f572737ffedf61e2ca38f3
#
_entry.id   2aa502d537f572737ffedf61e2ca38f3
#
_cell.length_a   1.000
_cell.length_b   1.000
_cell.length_c   1.000
_cell.angle_alpha   90.00
_cell.angle_beta   90.00
_cell.angle_gamma   90.00
#
_symmetry.space_group_name_H-M   'P 1'
#
loop_
_entity.id
_entity.type
_entity.pdbx_description
1 polymer ?
#
loop_
_entity_poly.entity_id
_entity_poly.type
_entity_poly.pdbx_seq_one_letter_code
_entity_poly.pdbx_strand_id
1 'polypeptide(L)'
;MPIRSFEQLAPRIHPTAYIDETALVIGDVEIGQDSSIWPMSVVRGDIQSIRIGARTSIQDGTIIHVTHDSRFCPGGQPTVIGNSVTVGHKVILHACTIEDFCLIGMGAIVMDKAVVQSRVTIGAGSVVPPGKVLESGFLYVGSPIRQVRPLTERELEFLEYSAQNYQRLKDRYRALTAPAEAAHDPAPIKSEASPVAPPVAPKPRTRRSTTPKRG
;
A
#
# COMPACT_ATOMS: atom_id res chain seq x y z
N MET A 1 5.51 -17.20 -14.52
CA MET A 1 6.14 -15.88 -14.66
C MET A 1 5.21 -14.83 -14.04
N PRO A 2 5.71 -13.91 -13.22
CA PRO A 2 4.89 -12.92 -12.53
C PRO A 2 4.27 -11.85 -13.46
N ILE A 3 4.81 -11.68 -14.67
CA ILE A 3 4.35 -10.69 -15.64
C ILE A 3 3.70 -11.43 -16.81
N ARG A 4 2.44 -11.07 -17.14
CA ARG A 4 1.64 -11.73 -18.16
C ARG A 4 0.93 -10.71 -19.06
N SER A 5 0.95 -10.96 -20.37
CA SER A 5 0.06 -10.28 -21.29
C SER A 5 -1.39 -10.79 -21.11
N PHE A 6 -2.34 -9.91 -21.37
CA PHE A 6 -3.73 -10.28 -21.57
C PHE A 6 -4.12 -9.81 -22.98
N GLU A 7 -4.58 -10.73 -23.82
CA GLU A 7 -4.75 -10.49 -25.27
C GLU A 7 -3.47 -9.92 -25.89
N GLN A 8 -3.51 -8.70 -26.44
CA GLN A 8 -2.37 -8.03 -27.07
C GLN A 8 -1.69 -7.00 -26.14
N LEU A 9 -2.19 -6.83 -24.91
CA LEU A 9 -1.70 -5.84 -23.94
C LEU A 9 -0.71 -6.50 -22.98
N ALA A 10 0.52 -5.98 -22.96
CA ALA A 10 1.58 -6.40 -22.06
C ALA A 10 1.92 -5.30 -21.06
N PRO A 11 2.24 -5.64 -19.79
CA PRO A 11 2.70 -4.66 -18.83
C PRO A 11 3.96 -3.91 -19.30
N ARG A 12 3.96 -2.59 -19.12
CA ARG A 12 5.12 -1.71 -19.35
C ARG A 12 5.70 -1.33 -17.98
N ILE A 13 6.87 -1.88 -17.67
CA ILE A 13 7.51 -1.73 -16.37
C ILE A 13 8.83 -1.02 -16.55
N HIS A 14 9.03 0.07 -15.77
CA HIS A 14 10.29 0.81 -15.82
C HIS A 14 11.46 -0.09 -15.37
N PRO A 15 12.65 -0.03 -16.02
CA PRO A 15 13.78 -0.92 -15.71
C PRO A 15 14.29 -0.83 -14.27
N THR A 16 14.05 0.28 -13.55
CA THR A 16 14.43 0.42 -12.14
C THR A 16 13.35 -0.02 -11.15
N ALA A 17 12.13 -0.36 -11.62
CA ALA A 17 11.10 -0.89 -10.75
C ALA A 17 11.45 -2.31 -10.25
N TYR A 18 10.90 -2.69 -9.12
CA TYR A 18 11.02 -4.02 -8.53
C TYR A 18 9.67 -4.73 -8.57
N ILE A 19 9.65 -5.92 -9.12
CA ILE A 19 8.49 -6.82 -9.10
C ILE A 19 8.93 -8.10 -8.42
N ASP A 20 8.34 -8.41 -7.28
CA ASP A 20 8.60 -9.66 -6.58
C ASP A 20 8.20 -10.87 -7.44
N GLU A 21 8.94 -11.97 -7.34
CA GLU A 21 8.69 -13.19 -8.13
C GLU A 21 7.32 -13.82 -7.85
N THR A 22 6.75 -13.56 -6.67
CA THR A 22 5.42 -14.05 -6.26
C THR A 22 4.30 -13.06 -6.56
N ALA A 23 4.62 -11.82 -6.95
CA ALA A 23 3.64 -10.85 -7.40
C ALA A 23 3.12 -11.19 -8.79
N LEU A 24 1.92 -10.71 -9.14
CA LEU A 24 1.30 -10.96 -10.45
C LEU A 24 0.89 -9.64 -11.10
N VAL A 25 1.43 -9.35 -12.29
CA VAL A 25 1.11 -8.15 -13.08
C VAL A 25 0.58 -8.59 -14.45
N ILE A 26 -0.65 -8.18 -14.80
CA ILE A 26 -1.37 -8.69 -15.98
C ILE A 26 -1.96 -7.54 -16.80
N GLY A 27 -1.80 -7.58 -18.14
CA GLY A 27 -2.53 -6.76 -19.10
C GLY A 27 -2.01 -5.33 -19.21
N ASP A 28 -2.92 -4.36 -19.42
CA ASP A 28 -2.58 -2.94 -19.62
C ASP A 28 -2.19 -2.26 -18.30
N VAL A 29 -0.97 -2.52 -17.87
CA VAL A 29 -0.38 -1.96 -16.63
C VAL A 29 0.87 -1.18 -16.97
N GLU A 30 0.99 0.04 -16.42
CA GLU A 30 2.25 0.79 -16.41
C GLU A 30 2.74 0.94 -14.98
N ILE A 31 4.05 0.67 -14.76
CA ILE A 31 4.72 0.84 -13.47
C ILE A 31 5.91 1.77 -13.66
N GLY A 32 5.88 2.91 -12.98
CA GLY A 32 6.85 3.97 -13.08
C GLY A 32 8.19 3.67 -12.41
N GLN A 33 9.12 4.60 -12.62
CA GLN A 33 10.49 4.55 -12.13
C GLN A 33 10.53 4.33 -10.60
N ASP A 34 11.43 3.46 -10.15
CA ASP A 34 11.70 3.19 -8.73
C ASP A 34 10.51 2.74 -7.89
N SER A 35 9.42 2.31 -8.53
CA SER A 35 8.28 1.71 -7.85
C SER A 35 8.53 0.25 -7.52
N SER A 36 7.75 -0.30 -6.57
CA SER A 36 7.90 -1.68 -6.11
C SER A 36 6.56 -2.38 -5.91
N ILE A 37 6.47 -3.61 -6.41
CA ILE A 37 5.34 -4.51 -6.20
C ILE A 37 5.84 -5.68 -5.37
N TRP A 38 5.36 -5.77 -4.15
CA TRP A 38 5.85 -6.69 -3.12
C TRP A 38 5.14 -8.05 -3.16
N PRO A 39 5.60 -9.04 -2.38
CA PRO A 39 5.13 -10.42 -2.46
C PRO A 39 3.60 -10.57 -2.46
N MET A 40 3.10 -11.54 -3.25
CA MET A 40 1.69 -11.92 -3.32
C MET A 40 0.72 -10.81 -3.77
N SER A 41 1.22 -9.67 -4.25
CA SER A 41 0.37 -8.60 -4.79
C SER A 41 -0.11 -8.93 -6.19
N VAL A 42 -1.35 -8.52 -6.51
CA VAL A 42 -1.98 -8.72 -7.82
C VAL A 42 -2.34 -7.37 -8.43
N VAL A 43 -1.79 -7.06 -9.59
CA VAL A 43 -2.08 -5.86 -10.39
C VAL A 43 -2.63 -6.33 -11.73
N ARG A 44 -3.96 -6.26 -11.90
CA ARG A 44 -4.65 -6.85 -13.05
C ARG A 44 -5.43 -5.80 -13.87
N GLY A 45 -4.83 -5.37 -14.98
CA GLY A 45 -5.39 -4.43 -15.96
C GLY A 45 -5.85 -5.16 -17.23
N ASP A 46 -6.80 -6.10 -17.10
CA ASP A 46 -7.29 -6.94 -18.20
C ASP A 46 -8.48 -6.31 -18.94
N ILE A 47 -9.31 -5.54 -18.27
CA ILE A 47 -10.55 -4.96 -18.82
C ILE A 47 -10.57 -3.43 -18.81
N GLN A 48 -9.55 -2.80 -18.26
CA GLN A 48 -9.23 -1.37 -18.28
C GLN A 48 -7.79 -1.17 -17.80
N SER A 49 -7.25 0.02 -17.91
CA SER A 49 -5.84 0.30 -17.62
C SER A 49 -5.54 0.53 -16.13
N ILE A 50 -4.31 0.16 -15.72
CA ILE A 50 -3.73 0.53 -14.43
C ILE A 50 -2.46 1.36 -14.68
N ARG A 51 -2.32 2.48 -14.00
CA ARG A 51 -1.16 3.37 -14.07
C ARG A 51 -0.62 3.61 -12.67
N ILE A 52 0.63 3.22 -12.43
CA ILE A 52 1.33 3.41 -11.17
C ILE A 52 2.52 4.32 -11.42
N GLY A 53 2.54 5.46 -10.74
CA GLY A 53 3.58 6.49 -10.87
C GLY A 53 4.95 6.04 -10.35
N ALA A 54 5.88 6.96 -10.25
CA ALA A 54 7.25 6.71 -9.80
C ALA A 54 7.35 6.65 -8.27
N ARG A 55 8.34 5.89 -7.73
CA ARG A 55 8.64 5.76 -6.29
C ARG A 55 7.44 5.34 -5.44
N THR A 56 6.50 4.59 -6.03
CA THR A 56 5.29 4.09 -5.37
C THR A 56 5.49 2.64 -4.94
N SER A 57 5.12 2.34 -3.70
CA SER A 57 5.26 1.02 -3.08
C SER A 57 3.90 0.36 -2.91
N ILE A 58 3.70 -0.80 -3.55
CA ILE A 58 2.50 -1.64 -3.44
C ILE A 58 2.85 -2.85 -2.59
N GLN A 59 2.46 -2.85 -1.32
CA GLN A 59 2.91 -3.84 -0.35
C GLN A 59 2.15 -5.16 -0.44
N ASP A 60 2.68 -6.14 0.27
CA ASP A 60 2.35 -7.55 0.20
C ASP A 60 0.84 -7.84 0.23
N GLY A 61 0.40 -8.71 -0.67
CA GLY A 61 -0.99 -9.17 -0.75
C GLY A 61 -2.00 -8.11 -1.21
N THR A 62 -1.55 -6.96 -1.69
CA THR A 62 -2.43 -5.89 -2.22
C THR A 62 -3.04 -6.31 -3.55
N ILE A 63 -4.32 -6.01 -3.76
CA ILE A 63 -5.05 -6.29 -5.00
C ILE A 63 -5.44 -4.97 -5.65
N ILE A 64 -5.05 -4.80 -6.92
CA ILE A 64 -5.41 -3.64 -7.75
C ILE A 64 -6.15 -4.13 -8.99
N HIS A 65 -7.38 -3.64 -9.18
CA HIS A 65 -8.20 -3.98 -10.32
C HIS A 65 -8.98 -2.76 -10.86
N VAL A 66 -9.81 -2.97 -11.85
CA VAL A 66 -10.45 -1.94 -12.68
C VAL A 66 -11.88 -2.32 -13.00
N THR A 67 -12.68 -1.38 -13.52
CA THR A 67 -14.06 -1.64 -13.96
C THR A 67 -14.15 -1.57 -15.49
N HIS A 68 -14.79 -2.58 -16.09
CA HIS A 68 -14.97 -2.68 -17.55
C HIS A 68 -15.97 -1.66 -18.09
N ASP A 69 -15.89 -1.42 -19.41
CA ASP A 69 -16.89 -0.68 -20.15
C ASP A 69 -18.23 -1.43 -20.16
N SER A 70 -19.29 -0.77 -19.74
CA SER A 70 -20.64 -1.34 -19.68
C SER A 70 -21.70 -0.22 -19.70
N ARG A 71 -22.95 -0.61 -19.86
CA ARG A 71 -24.08 0.33 -19.72
C ARG A 71 -24.15 1.00 -18.32
N PHE A 72 -23.53 0.40 -17.31
CA PHE A 72 -23.49 0.92 -15.92
C PHE A 72 -22.26 1.78 -15.65
N CYS A 73 -21.22 1.64 -16.45
CA CYS A 73 -19.99 2.40 -16.41
C CYS A 73 -19.46 2.61 -17.83
N PRO A 74 -20.07 3.54 -18.63
CA PRO A 74 -19.63 3.81 -19.99
C PRO A 74 -18.17 4.25 -20.04
N GLY A 75 -17.37 3.59 -20.91
CA GLY A 75 -15.93 3.76 -21.04
C GLY A 75 -15.10 3.00 -19.99
N GLY A 76 -15.75 2.33 -19.03
CA GLY A 76 -15.04 1.69 -17.92
C GLY A 76 -14.42 2.69 -16.94
N GLN A 77 -13.69 2.20 -15.94
CA GLN A 77 -12.98 3.03 -14.97
C GLN A 77 -11.59 2.44 -14.69
N PRO A 78 -10.51 3.17 -15.00
CA PRO A 78 -9.14 2.75 -14.70
C PRO A 78 -8.82 2.89 -13.21
N THR A 79 -7.68 2.32 -12.80
CA THR A 79 -7.03 2.65 -11.54
C THR A 79 -5.76 3.46 -11.81
N VAL A 80 -5.67 4.63 -11.19
CA VAL A 80 -4.52 5.53 -11.32
C VAL A 80 -3.93 5.78 -9.94
N ILE A 81 -2.64 5.53 -9.80
CA ILE A 81 -1.89 5.75 -8.56
C ILE A 81 -0.71 6.65 -8.89
N GLY A 82 -0.62 7.77 -8.19
CA GLY A 82 0.40 8.80 -8.39
C GLY A 82 1.81 8.38 -7.95
N ASN A 83 2.65 9.38 -7.76
CA ASN A 83 4.04 9.22 -7.39
C ASN A 83 4.21 9.22 -5.87
N SER A 84 5.24 8.51 -5.38
CA SER A 84 5.59 8.51 -3.96
C SER A 84 4.44 8.09 -3.03
N VAL A 85 3.58 7.19 -3.51
CA VAL A 85 2.47 6.63 -2.74
C VAL A 85 2.94 5.37 -2.00
N THR A 86 2.57 5.25 -0.73
CA THR A 86 2.77 4.02 0.05
C THR A 86 1.43 3.33 0.23
N VAL A 87 1.24 2.20 -0.45
CA VAL A 87 0.06 1.33 -0.30
C VAL A 87 0.44 0.19 0.64
N GLY A 88 -0.19 0.15 1.80
CA GLY A 88 0.08 -0.83 2.85
C GLY A 88 -0.36 -2.25 2.48
N HIS A 89 0.05 -3.21 3.32
CA HIS A 89 -0.23 -4.63 3.09
C HIS A 89 -1.74 -4.92 2.98
N LYS A 90 -2.13 -5.83 2.09
CA LYS A 90 -3.51 -6.33 1.90
C LYS A 90 -4.54 -5.24 1.61
N VAL A 91 -4.14 -4.15 0.98
CA VAL A 91 -5.06 -3.10 0.49
C VAL A 91 -5.79 -3.58 -0.76
N ILE A 92 -7.03 -3.12 -0.96
CA ILE A 92 -7.78 -3.31 -2.20
C ILE A 92 -7.99 -1.93 -2.83
N LEU A 93 -7.50 -1.75 -4.06
CA LEU A 93 -7.74 -0.58 -4.89
C LEU A 93 -8.54 -1.02 -6.11
N HIS A 94 -9.75 -0.50 -6.27
CA HIS A 94 -10.61 -0.88 -7.38
C HIS A 94 -11.14 0.35 -8.10
N ALA A 95 -10.74 0.51 -9.36
CA ALA A 95 -11.25 1.55 -10.27
C ALA A 95 -11.24 2.97 -9.64
N CYS A 96 -10.15 3.35 -8.97
CA CYS A 96 -10.02 4.57 -8.18
C CYS A 96 -8.79 5.40 -8.58
N THR A 97 -8.73 6.62 -8.09
CA THR A 97 -7.58 7.52 -8.26
C THR A 97 -6.95 7.84 -6.91
N ILE A 98 -5.64 7.60 -6.80
CA ILE A 98 -4.81 7.99 -5.66
C ILE A 98 -3.78 8.99 -6.21
N GLU A 99 -3.79 10.21 -5.72
CA GLU A 99 -2.80 11.21 -6.11
C GLU A 99 -1.47 11.03 -5.33
N ASP A 100 -0.54 11.96 -5.54
CA ASP A 100 0.85 11.85 -5.05
C ASP A 100 0.94 11.94 -3.51
N PHE A 101 2.01 11.32 -2.97
CA PHE A 101 2.37 11.39 -1.54
C PHE A 101 1.26 10.93 -0.59
N CYS A 102 0.49 9.93 -0.94
CA CYS A 102 -0.52 9.33 -0.07
C CYS A 102 0.03 8.13 0.70
N LEU A 103 -0.52 7.90 1.90
CA LEU A 103 -0.36 6.68 2.68
C LEU A 103 -1.70 5.97 2.80
N ILE A 104 -1.80 4.79 2.22
CA ILE A 104 -2.99 3.94 2.31
C ILE A 104 -2.71 2.86 3.35
N GLY A 105 -3.38 2.94 4.49
CA GLY A 105 -3.17 2.02 5.61
C GLY A 105 -3.51 0.57 5.28
N MET A 106 -2.84 -0.36 5.96
CA MET A 106 -2.99 -1.81 5.78
C MET A 106 -4.45 -2.25 5.81
N GLY A 107 -4.85 -3.11 4.86
CA GLY A 107 -6.21 -3.65 4.78
C GLY A 107 -7.30 -2.64 4.42
N ALA A 108 -6.96 -1.42 4.02
CA ALA A 108 -7.94 -0.46 3.53
C ALA A 108 -8.52 -0.88 2.18
N ILE A 109 -9.76 -0.45 1.90
CA ILE A 109 -10.46 -0.70 0.63
C ILE A 109 -10.84 0.65 0.02
N VAL A 110 -10.40 0.93 -1.20
CA VAL A 110 -10.76 2.12 -1.97
C VAL A 110 -11.52 1.68 -3.20
N MET A 111 -12.78 2.14 -3.30
CA MET A 111 -13.73 1.65 -4.29
C MET A 111 -13.84 2.58 -5.51
N ASP A 112 -14.64 2.14 -6.47
CA ASP A 112 -14.83 2.72 -7.79
C ASP A 112 -15.05 4.24 -7.76
N LYS A 113 -14.37 4.96 -8.65
CA LYS A 113 -14.47 6.42 -8.81
C LYS A 113 -14.11 7.23 -7.56
N ALA A 114 -13.63 6.60 -6.48
CA ALA A 114 -13.09 7.34 -5.36
C ALA A 114 -11.81 8.08 -5.78
N VAL A 115 -11.64 9.29 -5.25
CA VAL A 115 -10.46 10.13 -5.48
C VAL A 115 -9.82 10.44 -4.13
N VAL A 116 -8.59 10.01 -3.96
CA VAL A 116 -7.76 10.34 -2.80
C VAL A 116 -6.76 11.40 -3.27
N GLN A 117 -7.00 12.65 -2.87
CA GLN A 117 -6.12 13.76 -3.24
C GLN A 117 -4.74 13.64 -2.59
N SER A 118 -3.79 14.41 -3.10
CA SER A 118 -2.39 14.37 -2.65
C SER A 118 -2.25 14.59 -1.14
N ARG A 119 -1.24 13.94 -0.53
CA ARG A 119 -0.94 14.08 0.91
C ARG A 119 -2.11 13.69 1.82
N VAL A 120 -2.82 12.64 1.48
CA VAL A 120 -3.84 12.02 2.34
C VAL A 120 -3.25 10.81 3.04
N THR A 121 -3.60 10.63 4.32
CA THR A 121 -3.39 9.39 5.06
C THR A 121 -4.71 8.70 5.32
N ILE A 122 -4.84 7.46 4.85
CA ILE A 122 -5.96 6.57 5.17
C ILE A 122 -5.51 5.59 6.25
N GLY A 123 -6.23 5.55 7.38
CA GLY A 123 -5.95 4.61 8.47
C GLY A 123 -6.23 3.16 8.08
N ALA A 124 -5.55 2.24 8.75
CA ALA A 124 -5.70 0.80 8.49
C ALA A 124 -7.15 0.32 8.63
N GLY A 125 -7.55 -0.64 7.77
CA GLY A 125 -8.90 -1.23 7.78
C GLY A 125 -10.04 -0.29 7.36
N SER A 126 -9.74 0.90 6.83
CA SER A 126 -10.75 1.87 6.42
C SER A 126 -11.39 1.50 5.08
N VAL A 127 -12.65 1.91 4.87
CA VAL A 127 -13.38 1.69 3.60
C VAL A 127 -13.79 3.03 3.00
N VAL A 128 -13.26 3.33 1.81
CA VAL A 128 -13.61 4.50 1.00
C VAL A 128 -14.71 4.09 0.02
N PRO A 129 -15.95 4.57 0.20
CA PRO A 129 -17.07 4.24 -0.67
C PRO A 129 -16.88 4.74 -2.11
N PRO A 130 -17.65 4.20 -3.08
CA PRO A 130 -17.59 4.66 -4.47
C PRO A 130 -17.85 6.17 -4.60
N GLY A 131 -17.09 6.81 -5.50
CA GLY A 131 -17.23 8.24 -5.82
C GLY A 131 -16.84 9.21 -4.70
N LYS A 132 -16.35 8.71 -3.57
CA LYS A 132 -15.93 9.58 -2.46
C LYS A 132 -14.64 10.32 -2.81
N VAL A 133 -14.63 11.63 -2.57
CA VAL A 133 -13.41 12.46 -2.63
C VAL A 133 -12.87 12.67 -1.23
N LEU A 134 -11.57 12.38 -1.05
CA LEU A 134 -10.82 12.65 0.17
C LEU A 134 -9.91 13.85 -0.09
N GLU A 135 -10.15 14.95 0.62
CA GLU A 135 -9.42 16.20 0.47
C GLU A 135 -7.98 16.10 0.95
N SER A 136 -7.09 16.82 0.27
CA SER A 136 -5.65 16.86 0.54
C SER A 136 -5.30 17.32 1.95
N GLY A 137 -4.26 16.71 2.54
CA GLY A 137 -3.69 17.16 3.80
C GLY A 137 -4.40 16.66 5.07
N PHE A 138 -5.27 15.66 4.96
CA PHE A 138 -6.04 15.13 6.08
C PHE A 138 -5.79 13.66 6.38
N LEU A 139 -6.00 13.29 7.64
CA LEU A 139 -6.16 11.93 8.11
C LEU A 139 -7.63 11.51 8.00
N TYR A 140 -7.84 10.35 7.38
CA TYR A 140 -9.15 9.70 7.25
C TYR A 140 -9.12 8.31 7.87
N VAL A 141 -10.16 7.92 8.60
CA VAL A 141 -10.30 6.59 9.20
C VAL A 141 -11.75 6.11 9.19
N GLY A 142 -11.95 4.79 9.29
CA GLY A 142 -13.24 4.16 9.56
C GLY A 142 -13.87 3.45 8.37
N SER A 143 -14.96 2.73 8.65
CA SER A 143 -15.79 2.01 7.69
C SER A 143 -17.28 2.31 8.00
N PRO A 144 -17.92 3.20 7.22
CA PRO A 144 -17.38 4.01 6.13
C PRO A 144 -16.40 5.09 6.61
N ILE A 145 -15.52 5.52 5.70
CA ILE A 145 -14.43 6.45 6.02
C ILE A 145 -14.94 7.85 6.43
N ARG A 146 -14.25 8.48 7.39
CA ARG A 146 -14.52 9.84 7.85
C ARG A 146 -13.22 10.64 7.97
N GLN A 147 -13.28 11.91 7.67
CA GLN A 147 -12.22 12.87 7.94
C GLN A 147 -12.09 13.08 9.45
N VAL A 148 -10.86 13.00 9.95
CA VAL A 148 -10.58 13.13 11.40
C VAL A 148 -9.98 14.49 11.74
N ARG A 149 -8.87 14.84 11.09
CA ARG A 149 -8.10 16.07 11.34
C ARG A 149 -7.09 16.33 10.22
N PRO A 150 -6.57 17.55 10.13
CA PRO A 150 -5.39 17.82 9.30
C PRO A 150 -4.20 16.94 9.72
N LEU A 151 -3.33 16.63 8.77
CA LEU A 151 -2.04 16.01 9.04
C LEU A 151 -1.13 17.02 9.73
N THR A 152 -0.32 16.55 10.69
CA THR A 152 0.75 17.32 11.30
C THR A 152 1.94 17.44 10.33
N GLU A 153 2.83 18.41 10.55
CA GLU A 153 4.07 18.56 9.78
C GLU A 153 4.89 17.26 9.79
N ARG A 154 5.02 16.61 10.95
CA ARG A 154 5.71 15.32 11.09
C ARG A 154 5.06 14.20 10.25
N GLU A 155 3.74 14.17 10.13
CA GLU A 155 3.04 13.20 9.28
C GLU A 155 3.26 13.51 7.80
N LEU A 156 3.28 14.77 7.41
CA LEU A 156 3.61 15.18 6.03
C LEU A 156 5.05 14.79 5.66
N GLU A 157 6.02 15.02 6.54
CA GLU A 157 7.40 14.57 6.37
C GLU A 157 7.49 13.04 6.28
N PHE A 158 6.68 12.33 7.08
CA PHE A 158 6.65 10.86 7.07
C PHE A 158 6.18 10.29 5.72
N LEU A 159 5.26 10.94 5.01
CA LEU A 159 4.83 10.49 3.68
C LEU A 159 6.01 10.47 2.70
N GLU A 160 6.84 11.50 2.70
CA GLU A 160 8.03 11.57 1.85
C GLU A 160 9.10 10.56 2.28
N TYR A 161 9.36 10.47 3.59
CA TYR A 161 10.29 9.49 4.17
C TYR A 161 9.89 8.05 3.82
N SER A 162 8.61 7.71 3.92
CA SER A 162 8.10 6.37 3.62
C SER A 162 8.41 5.97 2.18
N ALA A 163 8.11 6.82 1.21
CA ALA A 163 8.40 6.56 -0.20
C ALA A 163 9.90 6.33 -0.43
N GLN A 164 10.76 7.20 0.13
CA GLN A 164 12.21 7.06 0.03
C GLN A 164 12.72 5.79 0.71
N ASN A 165 12.13 5.40 1.83
CA ASN A 165 12.51 4.18 2.54
C ASN A 165 12.23 2.93 1.71
N TYR A 166 11.05 2.83 1.08
CA TYR A 166 10.72 1.72 0.21
C TYR A 166 11.53 1.72 -1.09
N GLN A 167 11.92 2.88 -1.61
CA GLN A 167 12.86 2.96 -2.72
C GLN A 167 14.22 2.33 -2.35
N ARG A 168 14.81 2.70 -1.19
CA ARG A 168 16.06 2.08 -0.71
C ARG A 168 15.91 0.58 -0.42
N LEU A 169 14.76 0.17 0.12
CA LEU A 169 14.50 -1.24 0.40
C LEU A 169 14.44 -2.05 -0.88
N LYS A 170 13.72 -1.60 -1.92
CA LYS A 170 13.64 -2.30 -3.20
C LYS A 170 15.02 -2.42 -3.89
N ASP A 171 15.89 -1.42 -3.73
CA ASP A 171 17.25 -1.50 -4.29
C ASP A 171 18.06 -2.61 -3.64
N ARG A 172 17.89 -2.83 -2.34
CA ARG A 172 18.52 -3.96 -1.62
C ARG A 172 17.98 -5.31 -2.14
N TYR A 173 16.66 -5.44 -2.36
CA TYR A 173 16.07 -6.66 -2.91
C TYR A 173 16.55 -6.92 -4.33
N ARG A 174 16.61 -5.90 -5.18
CA ARG A 174 17.15 -6.02 -6.55
C ARG A 174 18.61 -6.48 -6.56
N ALA A 175 19.42 -6.00 -5.63
CA ALA A 175 20.80 -6.44 -5.51
C ALA A 175 20.94 -7.92 -5.14
N LEU A 176 19.98 -8.47 -4.38
CA LEU A 176 19.94 -9.90 -4.01
C LEU A 176 19.47 -10.81 -5.16
N THR A 177 18.62 -10.28 -6.05
CA THR A 177 18.07 -11.03 -7.20
C THR A 177 18.87 -10.86 -8.48
N ALA A 178 19.87 -9.98 -8.50
CA ALA A 178 20.82 -9.91 -9.59
C ALA A 178 21.56 -11.26 -9.69
N PRO A 179 21.81 -11.83 -10.90
CA PRO A 179 22.54 -13.09 -11.03
C PRO A 179 23.87 -12.95 -10.30
N ALA A 180 24.07 -13.80 -9.29
CA ALA A 180 25.29 -13.80 -8.51
C ALA A 180 26.46 -14.19 -9.43
N GLU A 181 27.35 -13.27 -9.72
CA GLU A 181 28.73 -13.65 -9.99
C GLU A 181 29.27 -14.22 -8.67
N ALA A 182 29.34 -15.56 -8.61
CA ALA A 182 29.89 -16.40 -7.53
C ALA A 182 29.24 -16.17 -6.13
N ALA A 183 28.29 -17.04 -5.80
CA ALA A 183 27.69 -17.14 -4.48
C ALA A 183 28.74 -17.36 -3.40
N HIS A 184 28.79 -16.45 -2.46
CA HIS A 184 29.43 -16.66 -1.17
C HIS A 184 28.50 -17.55 -0.34
N ASP A 185 29.01 -18.72 0.09
CA ASP A 185 28.29 -19.71 0.91
C ASP A 185 27.78 -19.02 2.19
N PRO A 186 26.48 -19.04 2.49
CA PRO A 186 25.99 -18.37 3.68
C PRO A 186 26.56 -19.02 4.93
N ALA A 187 27.20 -18.25 5.78
CA ALA A 187 27.70 -18.72 7.06
C ALA A 187 26.57 -19.38 7.87
N PRO A 188 26.83 -20.52 8.57
CA PRO A 188 25.80 -21.22 9.32
C PRO A 188 25.19 -20.32 10.39
N ILE A 189 23.86 -20.29 10.44
CA ILE A 189 23.08 -19.56 11.43
C ILE A 189 23.40 -20.19 12.80
N LYS A 190 24.09 -19.44 13.68
CA LYS A 190 24.22 -19.84 15.08
C LYS A 190 22.85 -19.70 15.73
N SER A 191 22.22 -20.82 16.08
CA SER A 191 20.97 -20.87 16.81
C SER A 191 21.21 -20.59 18.29
N GLU A 192 21.40 -19.31 18.65
CA GLU A 192 21.23 -18.88 20.02
C GLU A 192 19.83 -18.29 20.15
N ALA A 193 18.88 -19.14 20.55
CA ALA A 193 17.56 -18.69 20.98
C ALA A 193 17.74 -17.92 22.29
N SER A 194 17.68 -16.60 22.23
CA SER A 194 17.54 -15.79 23.44
C SER A 194 16.22 -16.15 24.13
N PRO A 195 16.20 -16.42 25.44
CA PRO A 195 14.96 -16.74 26.13
C PRO A 195 13.98 -15.55 26.06
N VAL A 196 12.78 -15.83 25.59
CA VAL A 196 11.67 -14.87 25.58
C VAL A 196 11.35 -14.50 27.04
N ALA A 197 11.49 -13.23 27.38
CA ALA A 197 11.12 -12.74 28.70
C ALA A 197 9.61 -13.01 28.97
N PRO A 198 9.25 -13.47 30.17
CA PRO A 198 7.85 -13.73 30.52
C PRO A 198 7.02 -12.44 30.48
N PRO A 199 5.72 -12.51 30.15
CA PRO A 199 4.87 -11.33 30.06
C PRO A 199 4.78 -10.62 31.41
N VAL A 200 4.95 -9.31 31.41
CA VAL A 200 4.83 -8.46 32.60
C VAL A 200 3.39 -8.50 33.09
N ALA A 201 3.21 -8.93 34.36
CA ALA A 201 1.89 -8.97 34.97
C ALA A 201 1.24 -7.57 35.04
N PRO A 202 -0.07 -7.44 34.79
CA PRO A 202 -0.75 -6.16 34.87
C PRO A 202 -0.73 -5.59 36.32
N LYS A 203 -0.38 -4.31 36.43
CA LYS A 203 -0.41 -3.60 37.71
C LYS A 203 -1.84 -3.60 38.28
N PRO A 204 -2.02 -3.84 39.61
CA PRO A 204 -3.34 -3.83 40.24
C PRO A 204 -3.98 -2.44 40.15
N ARG A 205 -5.24 -2.40 39.69
CA ARG A 205 -6.05 -1.17 39.65
C ARG A 205 -6.29 -0.69 41.09
N THR A 206 -5.79 0.47 41.46
CA THR A 206 -6.14 1.14 42.72
C THR A 206 -7.64 1.46 42.73
N ARG A 207 -8.39 0.86 43.63
CA ARG A 207 -9.80 1.21 43.89
C ARG A 207 -9.84 2.65 44.45
N ARG A 208 -10.50 3.55 43.73
CA ARG A 208 -10.90 4.84 44.30
C ARG A 208 -11.93 4.59 45.39
N SER A 209 -11.61 4.97 46.62
CA SER A 209 -12.56 4.97 47.74
C SER A 209 -13.56 6.12 47.51
N THR A 210 -14.81 5.78 47.31
CA THR A 210 -15.91 6.73 47.40
C THR A 210 -16.39 6.80 48.83
N THR A 211 -16.04 7.85 49.53
CA THR A 211 -16.61 8.18 50.85
C THR A 211 -17.99 8.81 50.63
N PRO A 212 -19.07 8.35 51.26
CA PRO A 212 -20.37 9.01 51.17
C PRO A 212 -20.36 10.25 52.09
N LYS A 213 -20.65 11.44 51.52
CA LYS A 213 -20.99 12.61 52.32
C LYS A 213 -22.38 12.39 52.92
N ARG A 214 -22.43 12.35 54.26
CA ARG A 214 -23.64 12.61 55.04
C ARG A 214 -23.80 14.14 55.20
N GLY A 215 -25.03 14.61 55.03
CA GLY A 215 -25.48 15.98 55.27
C GLY A 215 -26.75 16.23 54.51
#